data_702da9483666854e1caf1068693bcbfd
#
_entry.id   702da9483666854e1caf1068693bcbfd
#
_cell.length_a   1.000
_cell.length_b   1.000
_cell.length_c   1.000
_cell.angle_alpha   90.00
_cell.angle_beta   90.00
_cell.angle_gamma   90.00
#
_symmetry.space_group_name_H-M   'P 1'
#
loop_
_entity.id
_entity.type
_entity.pdbx_description
1 polymer ?
#
loop_
_entity_poly.entity_id
_entity_poly.type
_entity_poly.pdbx_seq_one_letter_code
_entity_poly.pdbx_strand_id
1 'polypeptide(L)'
;MTTRNLIIAVLIAFMAMPAMAQGTKKASSVELSFNYLKKSGPGSNQYAVWIENSEGKVVRTLFVTKFTTQGRAMGGQERRRGYTFRPTCVPTWVKNAGAEQMTDEQIDAVTGATPAQSGVQTYTWDFKDAQGKVVPAGSYRIILEATLYNNSIVLYSGSFSTTDKAGAIALTSKLTEEDEQHKDMITEVKAELK
;
A
#
# COMPACT_ATOMS: atom_id res chain seq x y z
N MET A 1 -54.43 -3.89 -61.96
CA MET A 1 -54.24 -4.12 -60.48
C MET A 1 -52.79 -3.73 -60.16
N THR A 2 -52.58 -2.53 -59.66
CA THR A 2 -51.25 -1.98 -59.36
C THR A 2 -51.07 -1.91 -57.83
N THR A 3 -50.24 -2.79 -57.32
CA THR A 3 -49.88 -2.83 -55.90
C THR A 3 -48.84 -1.76 -55.61
N ARG A 4 -49.21 -0.74 -54.84
CA ARG A 4 -48.29 0.30 -54.34
C ARG A 4 -47.59 -0.20 -53.09
N ASN A 5 -46.24 -0.43 -53.22
CA ASN A 5 -45.37 -0.70 -52.06
C ASN A 5 -45.14 0.57 -51.28
N LEU A 6 -45.59 0.62 -50.05
CA LEU A 6 -45.35 1.66 -49.08
C LEU A 6 -44.06 1.38 -48.35
N ILE A 7 -42.99 2.12 -48.62
CA ILE A 7 -41.70 2.04 -47.87
C ILE A 7 -41.83 2.96 -46.66
N ILE A 8 -41.91 2.41 -45.46
CA ILE A 8 -41.87 3.15 -44.20
C ILE A 8 -40.38 3.30 -43.86
N ALA A 9 -39.85 4.53 -44.00
CA ALA A 9 -38.56 4.90 -43.50
C ALA A 9 -38.64 5.18 -42.01
N VAL A 10 -38.04 4.30 -41.18
CA VAL A 10 -37.89 4.52 -39.73
C VAL A 10 -36.64 5.38 -39.53
N LEU A 11 -36.89 6.66 -39.18
CA LEU A 11 -35.82 7.57 -38.77
C LEU A 11 -35.41 7.24 -37.32
N ILE A 12 -34.28 6.58 -37.13
CA ILE A 12 -33.70 6.38 -35.81
C ILE A 12 -32.94 7.67 -35.45
N ALA A 13 -33.53 8.50 -34.61
CA ALA A 13 -32.88 9.65 -34.00
C ALA A 13 -31.84 9.15 -32.98
N PHE A 14 -30.57 9.20 -33.32
CA PHE A 14 -29.47 9.01 -32.38
C PHE A 14 -29.43 10.24 -31.46
N MET A 15 -29.99 10.12 -30.27
CA MET A 15 -29.74 11.09 -29.22
C MET A 15 -28.30 10.92 -28.75
N ALA A 16 -27.40 11.79 -29.20
CA ALA A 16 -26.08 11.95 -28.63
C ALA A 16 -26.24 12.49 -27.18
N MET A 17 -26.15 11.60 -26.21
CA MET A 17 -26.01 12.04 -24.82
C MET A 17 -24.68 12.79 -24.69
N PRO A 18 -24.69 14.04 -24.17
CA PRO A 18 -23.44 14.70 -23.85
C PRO A 18 -22.70 13.88 -22.80
N ALA A 19 -21.54 13.34 -23.16
CA ALA A 19 -20.61 12.81 -22.18
C ALA A 19 -20.26 13.95 -21.24
N MET A 20 -20.82 13.95 -20.04
CA MET A 20 -20.38 14.85 -18.97
C MET A 20 -18.91 14.55 -18.75
N ALA A 21 -18.06 15.45 -19.23
CA ALA A 21 -16.66 15.49 -18.86
C ALA A 21 -16.62 15.74 -17.34
N GLN A 22 -16.55 14.67 -16.55
CA GLN A 22 -16.21 14.75 -15.14
C GLN A 22 -14.83 15.40 -15.09
N GLY A 23 -14.78 16.66 -14.72
CA GLY A 23 -13.55 17.39 -14.46
C GLY A 23 -12.75 16.58 -13.43
N THR A 24 -11.73 15.88 -13.89
CA THR A 24 -10.93 15.02 -13.05
C THR A 24 -10.15 15.89 -12.08
N LYS A 25 -10.58 15.91 -10.83
CA LYS A 25 -9.96 16.66 -9.75
C LYS A 25 -8.52 16.17 -9.58
N LYS A 26 -7.57 17.10 -9.41
CA LYS A 26 -6.20 16.77 -9.03
C LYS A 26 -6.24 15.99 -7.71
N ALA A 27 -5.47 14.91 -7.63
CA ALA A 27 -5.39 14.13 -6.42
C ALA A 27 -4.78 14.93 -5.26
N SER A 28 -5.24 14.67 -4.05
CA SER A 28 -4.77 15.29 -2.81
C SER A 28 -4.18 14.28 -1.82
N SER A 29 -4.31 12.98 -2.11
CA SER A 29 -3.79 11.90 -1.30
C SER A 29 -3.63 10.63 -2.12
N VAL A 30 -2.91 9.67 -1.55
CA VAL A 30 -2.84 8.27 -2.01
C VAL A 30 -3.40 7.38 -0.92
N GLU A 31 -4.24 6.44 -1.29
CA GLU A 31 -4.76 5.40 -0.41
C GLU A 31 -4.28 4.02 -0.88
N LEU A 32 -3.76 3.21 0.03
CA LEU A 32 -3.47 1.80 -0.18
C LEU A 32 -4.36 0.98 0.76
N SER A 33 -5.04 -0.02 0.21
CA SER A 33 -5.88 -0.94 0.98
C SER A 33 -5.61 -2.38 0.59
N PHE A 34 -5.83 -3.30 1.53
CA PHE A 34 -5.71 -4.74 1.32
C PHE A 34 -6.53 -5.53 2.33
N ASN A 35 -6.89 -6.76 2.01
CA ASN A 35 -7.43 -7.70 2.98
C ASN A 35 -6.27 -8.35 3.73
N TYR A 36 -6.31 -8.23 5.06
CA TYR A 36 -5.39 -8.89 5.97
C TYR A 36 -6.08 -10.10 6.60
N LEU A 37 -5.50 -11.29 6.43
CA LEU A 37 -5.93 -12.50 7.11
C LEU A 37 -4.90 -12.87 8.18
N LYS A 38 -5.28 -12.69 9.45
CA LYS A 38 -4.41 -13.03 10.57
C LYS A 38 -4.07 -14.52 10.56
N LYS A 39 -2.78 -14.82 10.58
CA LYS A 39 -2.25 -16.18 10.63
C LYS A 39 -1.85 -16.57 12.06
N SER A 40 -1.89 -17.85 12.37
CA SER A 40 -1.38 -18.41 13.61
C SER A 40 0.13 -18.67 13.52
N GLY A 41 0.77 -18.75 14.69
CA GLY A 41 2.19 -19.10 14.80
C GLY A 41 3.15 -17.90 14.75
N PRO A 42 4.41 -18.13 15.17
CA PRO A 42 5.46 -17.13 15.09
C PRO A 42 5.96 -17.02 13.66
N GLY A 43 6.39 -15.83 13.26
CA GLY A 43 7.04 -15.65 11.97
C GLY A 43 6.19 -15.07 10.86
N SER A 44 4.93 -14.78 11.13
CA SER A 44 3.99 -14.16 10.20
C SER A 44 3.41 -12.87 10.78
N ASN A 45 2.44 -12.27 10.07
CA ASN A 45 1.66 -11.11 10.49
C ASN A 45 2.45 -9.81 10.65
N GLN A 46 3.60 -9.69 9.99
CA GLN A 46 4.38 -8.46 10.03
C GLN A 46 4.33 -7.76 8.67
N TYR A 47 4.11 -6.45 8.69
CA TYR A 47 4.11 -5.65 7.48
C TYR A 47 4.44 -4.19 7.75
N ALA A 48 4.85 -3.50 6.71
CA ALA A 48 5.03 -2.05 6.68
C ALA A 48 4.44 -1.46 5.41
N VAL A 49 3.95 -0.21 5.52
CA VAL A 49 3.48 0.61 4.40
C VAL A 49 4.22 1.93 4.43
N TRP A 50 4.81 2.31 3.31
CA TRP A 50 5.58 3.55 3.23
C TRP A 50 5.59 4.18 1.84
N ILE A 51 6.07 5.41 1.78
CA ILE A 51 6.26 6.19 0.57
C ILE A 51 7.75 6.40 0.33
N GLU A 52 8.20 6.22 -0.91
CA GLU A 52 9.54 6.57 -1.37
C GLU A 52 9.49 7.63 -2.47
N ASN A 53 10.55 8.42 -2.56
CA ASN A 53 10.78 9.30 -3.71
C ASN A 53 11.39 8.51 -4.89
N SER A 54 11.65 9.19 -6.00
CA SER A 54 12.25 8.59 -7.21
C SER A 54 13.65 7.99 -7.01
N GLU A 55 14.36 8.41 -5.96
CA GLU A 55 15.70 7.90 -5.59
C GLU A 55 15.61 6.66 -4.68
N GLY A 56 14.41 6.23 -4.29
CA GLY A 56 14.20 5.11 -3.37
C GLY A 56 14.39 5.47 -1.89
N LYS A 57 14.47 6.75 -1.55
CA LYS A 57 14.55 7.23 -0.18
C LYS A 57 13.15 7.28 0.44
N VAL A 58 13.00 6.74 1.65
CA VAL A 58 11.74 6.81 2.40
C VAL A 58 11.42 8.27 2.74
N VAL A 59 10.25 8.72 2.32
CA VAL A 59 9.71 10.08 2.59
C VAL A 59 8.76 10.04 3.78
N ARG A 60 7.96 8.99 3.85
CA ARG A 60 6.98 8.80 4.93
C ARG A 60 6.74 7.32 5.17
N THR A 61 6.92 6.85 6.38
CA THR A 61 6.36 5.57 6.84
C THR A 61 4.94 5.83 7.34
N LEU A 62 3.97 5.12 6.76
CA LEU A 62 2.56 5.23 7.15
C LEU A 62 2.24 4.27 8.30
N PHE A 63 2.90 3.11 8.29
CA PHE A 63 2.70 2.08 9.29
C PHE A 63 3.84 1.06 9.27
N VAL A 64 4.20 0.56 10.43
CA VAL A 64 5.01 -0.65 10.59
C VAL A 64 4.55 -1.41 11.84
N THR A 65 4.45 -2.72 11.74
CA THR A 65 3.99 -3.56 12.85
C THR A 65 4.96 -3.52 14.04
N LYS A 66 4.41 -3.45 15.25
CA LYS A 66 5.15 -3.32 16.51
C LYS A 66 6.23 -4.39 16.71
N PHE A 67 5.97 -5.63 16.29
CA PHE A 67 6.96 -6.68 16.44
C PHE A 67 8.21 -6.42 15.58
N THR A 68 8.05 -5.84 14.38
CA THR A 68 9.17 -5.44 13.53
C THR A 68 10.08 -4.44 14.22
N THR A 69 9.53 -3.45 14.90
CA THR A 69 10.29 -2.35 15.50
C THR A 69 10.79 -2.66 16.90
N GLN A 70 9.93 -3.22 17.75
CA GLN A 70 10.20 -3.39 19.19
C GLN A 70 10.47 -4.83 19.62
N GLY A 71 10.16 -5.83 18.75
CA GLY A 71 10.30 -7.24 19.07
C GLY A 71 9.32 -7.70 20.16
N ARG A 72 9.64 -8.84 20.76
CA ARG A 72 8.91 -9.40 21.91
C ARG A 72 9.73 -9.15 23.18
N ALA A 73 9.10 -8.62 24.22
CA ALA A 73 9.71 -8.59 25.55
C ALA A 73 9.78 -10.04 26.08
N MET A 74 10.98 -10.59 26.15
CA MET A 74 11.27 -11.84 26.84
C MET A 74 11.85 -11.47 28.21
N GLY A 75 11.26 -11.97 29.29
CA GLY A 75 11.59 -11.57 30.67
C GLY A 75 13.09 -11.51 30.95
N GLY A 76 13.56 -10.41 31.50
CA GLY A 76 14.92 -10.22 32.00
C GLY A 76 16.03 -9.94 30.99
N GLN A 77 15.75 -9.92 29.70
CA GLN A 77 16.73 -9.54 28.67
C GLN A 77 16.53 -8.12 28.19
N GLU A 78 17.64 -7.39 27.89
CA GLU A 78 17.56 -6.11 27.19
C GLU A 78 16.71 -6.25 25.92
N ARG A 79 15.78 -5.31 25.71
CA ARG A 79 14.95 -5.26 24.52
C ARG A 79 15.84 -5.04 23.30
N ARG A 80 16.11 -6.10 22.57
CA ARG A 80 16.65 -5.96 21.23
C ARG A 80 15.51 -5.47 20.32
N ARG A 81 15.81 -4.52 19.43
CA ARG A 81 14.84 -4.10 18.41
C ARG A 81 14.44 -5.30 17.55
N GLY A 82 13.18 -5.34 17.11
CA GLY A 82 12.59 -6.48 16.42
C GLY A 82 13.37 -6.90 15.18
N TYR A 83 13.86 -5.94 14.38
CA TYR A 83 14.68 -6.20 13.19
C TYR A 83 16.06 -6.77 13.51
N THR A 84 16.64 -6.51 14.67
CA THR A 84 17.89 -7.15 15.13
C THR A 84 17.62 -8.58 15.59
N PHE A 85 16.51 -8.81 16.26
CA PHE A 85 16.10 -10.13 16.72
C PHE A 85 15.61 -11.02 15.56
N ARG A 86 14.95 -10.40 14.59
CA ARG A 86 14.37 -11.09 13.44
C ARG A 86 14.62 -10.34 12.14
N PRO A 87 15.81 -10.51 11.54
CA PRO A 87 16.27 -9.73 10.38
C PRO A 87 15.43 -9.94 9.11
N THR A 88 14.63 -11.00 9.03
CA THR A 88 13.70 -11.24 7.92
C THR A 88 12.37 -10.52 8.07
N CYS A 89 12.16 -9.82 9.20
CA CYS A 89 10.91 -9.11 9.44
C CYS A 89 10.92 -7.75 8.73
N VAL A 90 10.20 -7.64 7.61
CA VAL A 90 10.09 -6.42 6.78
C VAL A 90 11.46 -5.81 6.43
N PRO A 91 12.40 -6.58 5.85
CA PRO A 91 13.80 -6.18 5.72
C PRO A 91 14.02 -5.01 4.75
N THR A 92 13.15 -4.86 3.73
CA THR A 92 13.26 -3.77 2.77
C THR A 92 12.95 -2.43 3.44
N TRP A 93 11.90 -2.36 4.24
CA TRP A 93 11.59 -1.17 5.01
C TRP A 93 12.70 -0.84 6.00
N VAL A 94 13.18 -1.82 6.78
CA VAL A 94 14.27 -1.63 7.76
C VAL A 94 15.49 -0.97 7.11
N LYS A 95 15.90 -1.48 5.94
CA LYS A 95 17.03 -0.96 5.17
C LYS A 95 16.75 0.45 4.63
N ASN A 96 15.64 0.62 3.89
CA ASN A 96 15.38 1.85 3.15
C ASN A 96 15.01 3.02 4.06
N ALA A 97 14.36 2.74 5.19
CA ALA A 97 14.05 3.73 6.21
C ALA A 97 15.23 4.06 7.14
N GLY A 98 16.32 3.29 7.10
CA GLY A 98 17.43 3.42 8.03
C GLY A 98 17.01 3.16 9.48
N ALA A 99 16.14 2.15 9.68
CA ALA A 99 15.48 1.91 10.97
C ALA A 99 16.47 1.66 12.13
N GLU A 100 17.68 1.15 11.83
CA GLU A 100 18.74 0.94 12.83
C GLU A 100 19.27 2.25 13.42
N GLN A 101 19.17 3.36 12.68
CA GLN A 101 19.64 4.68 13.08
C GLN A 101 18.52 5.58 13.62
N MET A 102 17.26 5.14 13.58
CA MET A 102 16.13 5.89 14.12
C MET A 102 16.17 5.99 15.64
N THR A 103 15.80 7.16 16.19
CA THR A 103 15.55 7.31 17.63
C THR A 103 14.28 6.56 18.05
N ASP A 104 14.10 6.36 19.36
CA ASP A 104 12.92 5.70 19.87
C ASP A 104 11.63 6.49 19.56
N GLU A 105 11.69 7.82 19.60
CA GLU A 105 10.57 8.70 19.23
C GLU A 105 10.21 8.56 17.74
N GLN A 106 11.21 8.45 16.85
CA GLN A 106 10.99 8.23 15.43
C GLN A 106 10.35 6.85 15.16
N ILE A 107 10.80 5.84 15.87
CA ILE A 107 10.24 4.49 15.79
C ILE A 107 8.80 4.48 16.32
N ASP A 108 8.54 5.08 17.47
CA ASP A 108 7.20 5.11 18.06
C ASP A 108 6.19 5.87 17.19
N ALA A 109 6.64 6.94 16.52
CA ALA A 109 5.81 7.72 15.62
C ALA A 109 5.25 6.93 14.40
N VAL A 110 5.89 5.83 14.00
CA VAL A 110 5.50 5.03 12.82
C VAL A 110 5.00 3.63 13.19
N THR A 111 5.17 3.23 14.46
CA THR A 111 4.85 1.88 14.94
C THR A 111 3.38 1.77 15.30
N GLY A 112 2.71 0.77 14.74
CA GLY A 112 1.35 0.41 15.11
C GLY A 112 1.22 -1.03 15.62
N ALA A 113 0.18 -1.29 16.39
CA ALA A 113 -0.13 -2.65 16.83
C ALA A 113 -0.41 -3.55 15.63
N THR A 114 0.15 -4.75 15.61
CA THR A 114 -0.27 -5.78 14.65
C THR A 114 -1.78 -5.99 14.79
N PRO A 115 -2.58 -5.96 13.72
CA PRO A 115 -4.02 -6.12 13.82
C PRO A 115 -4.40 -7.41 14.54
N ALA A 116 -5.26 -7.28 15.56
CA ALA A 116 -5.70 -8.40 16.38
C ALA A 116 -6.64 -9.35 15.64
N GLN A 117 -7.32 -8.84 14.60
CA GLN A 117 -8.32 -9.56 13.81
C GLN A 117 -8.03 -9.38 12.32
N SER A 118 -8.53 -10.32 11.51
CA SER A 118 -8.56 -10.22 10.06
C SER A 118 -9.52 -9.13 9.62
N GLY A 119 -9.26 -8.52 8.46
CA GLY A 119 -10.12 -7.49 7.88
C GLY A 119 -9.36 -6.56 6.94
N VAL A 120 -10.09 -5.62 6.36
CA VAL A 120 -9.50 -4.61 5.47
C VAL A 120 -8.63 -3.66 6.27
N GLN A 121 -7.42 -3.44 5.79
CA GLN A 121 -6.50 -2.42 6.26
C GLN A 121 -6.41 -1.32 5.22
N THR A 122 -6.40 -0.06 5.66
CA THR A 122 -6.32 1.11 4.77
C THR A 122 -5.34 2.13 5.34
N TYR A 123 -4.46 2.62 4.47
CA TYR A 123 -3.41 3.59 4.79
C TYR A 123 -3.46 4.72 3.79
N THR A 124 -3.49 5.96 4.29
CA THR A 124 -3.59 7.16 3.46
C THR A 124 -2.38 8.06 3.64
N TRP A 125 -1.83 8.55 2.54
CA TRP A 125 -0.78 9.57 2.52
C TRP A 125 -1.30 10.89 1.95
N ASP A 126 -1.10 11.97 2.67
CA ASP A 126 -1.57 13.34 2.37
C ASP A 126 -0.52 14.21 1.67
N PHE A 127 0.44 13.60 0.97
CA PHE A 127 1.56 14.26 0.29
C PHE A 127 2.47 15.08 1.22
N LYS A 128 2.59 14.67 2.50
CA LYS A 128 3.51 15.28 3.46
C LYS A 128 4.60 14.30 3.90
N ASP A 129 5.79 14.83 4.13
CA ASP A 129 6.91 14.08 4.70
C ASP A 129 6.71 13.74 6.19
N ALA A 130 7.73 13.13 6.80
CA ALA A 130 7.70 12.75 8.21
C ALA A 130 7.60 13.95 9.17
N GLN A 131 7.96 15.15 8.71
CA GLN A 131 7.88 16.41 9.46
C GLN A 131 6.56 17.17 9.21
N GLY A 132 5.64 16.62 8.41
CA GLY A 132 4.37 17.24 8.05
C GLY A 132 4.47 18.33 6.97
N LYS A 133 5.63 18.48 6.32
CA LYS A 133 5.83 19.42 5.23
C LYS A 133 5.37 18.81 3.91
N VAL A 134 4.66 19.60 3.10
CA VAL A 134 4.25 19.17 1.75
C VAL A 134 5.49 18.85 0.91
N VAL A 135 5.49 17.68 0.30
CA VAL A 135 6.60 17.23 -0.55
C VAL A 135 6.62 17.95 -1.89
N PRO A 136 7.76 18.06 -2.57
CA PRO A 136 7.83 18.57 -3.94
C PRO A 136 6.90 17.83 -4.90
N ALA A 137 6.37 18.54 -5.89
CA ALA A 137 5.66 17.90 -6.98
C ALA A 137 6.62 16.97 -7.74
N GLY A 138 6.19 15.72 -8.00
CA GLY A 138 7.05 14.75 -8.65
C GLY A 138 6.59 13.31 -8.48
N SER A 139 7.44 12.38 -8.89
CA SER A 139 7.19 10.93 -8.86
C SER A 139 7.52 10.33 -7.51
N TYR A 140 6.62 9.48 -7.02
CA TYR A 140 6.73 8.75 -5.77
C TYR A 140 6.30 7.30 -5.97
N ARG A 141 6.61 6.45 -4.99
CA ARG A 141 6.14 5.08 -4.93
C ARG A 141 5.45 4.83 -3.59
N ILE A 142 4.30 4.15 -3.62
CA ILE A 142 3.70 3.55 -2.44
C ILE A 142 4.09 2.09 -2.38
N ILE A 143 4.51 1.62 -1.21
CA ILE A 143 5.04 0.28 -1.02
C ILE A 143 4.39 -0.36 0.19
N LEU A 144 4.04 -1.64 0.03
CA LEU A 144 3.65 -2.56 1.09
C LEU A 144 4.61 -3.74 1.07
N GLU A 145 5.32 -3.98 2.15
CA GLU A 145 6.09 -5.21 2.38
C GLU A 145 5.45 -6.00 3.50
N ALA A 146 5.27 -7.30 3.30
CA ALA A 146 4.72 -8.17 4.32
C ALA A 146 5.52 -9.47 4.43
N THR A 147 5.91 -9.82 5.64
CA THR A 147 6.46 -11.14 6.00
C THR A 147 5.28 -12.08 6.23
N LEU A 148 4.97 -12.88 5.23
CA LEU A 148 3.90 -13.87 5.28
C LEU A 148 4.25 -14.97 6.27
N TYR A 149 5.46 -15.53 6.13
CA TYR A 149 6.02 -16.49 7.08
C TYR A 149 7.55 -16.60 6.89
N ASN A 150 8.35 -16.37 7.93
CA ASN A 150 9.82 -16.46 7.88
C ASN A 150 10.43 -15.71 6.68
N ASN A 151 10.95 -16.45 5.67
CA ASN A 151 11.54 -15.89 4.46
C ASN A 151 10.53 -15.66 3.32
N SER A 152 9.28 -16.11 3.49
CA SER A 152 8.21 -15.78 2.54
C SER A 152 7.78 -14.33 2.74
N ILE A 153 8.28 -13.46 1.89
CA ILE A 153 8.08 -12.01 1.96
C ILE A 153 7.51 -11.54 0.64
N VAL A 154 6.38 -10.85 0.69
CA VAL A 154 5.79 -10.19 -0.48
C VAL A 154 6.00 -8.69 -0.40
N LEU A 155 6.40 -8.09 -1.54
CA LEU A 155 6.54 -6.65 -1.70
C LEU A 155 5.66 -6.20 -2.86
N TYR A 156 4.70 -5.32 -2.57
CA TYR A 156 3.90 -4.62 -3.56
C TYR A 156 4.43 -3.20 -3.73
N SER A 157 4.47 -2.71 -4.97
CA SER A 157 4.86 -1.33 -5.24
C SER A 157 4.06 -0.73 -6.39
N GLY A 158 3.68 0.54 -6.27
CA GLY A 158 3.02 1.32 -7.32
C GLY A 158 3.61 2.71 -7.44
N SER A 159 3.89 3.13 -8.67
CA SER A 159 4.43 4.46 -8.98
C SER A 159 3.31 5.41 -9.38
N PHE A 160 3.42 6.66 -8.97
CA PHE A 160 2.47 7.74 -9.28
C PHE A 160 3.17 9.09 -9.20
N SER A 161 2.51 10.15 -9.68
CA SER A 161 2.94 11.54 -9.46
C SER A 161 1.96 12.27 -8.56
N THR A 162 2.46 13.15 -7.69
CA THR A 162 1.63 14.05 -6.88
C THR A 162 0.85 15.08 -7.71
N THR A 163 1.11 15.12 -9.03
CA THR A 163 0.39 15.97 -10.00
C THR A 163 -0.65 15.20 -10.79
N ASP A 164 -0.72 13.87 -10.65
CA ASP A 164 -1.67 13.05 -11.36
C ASP A 164 -3.11 13.33 -10.89
N LYS A 165 -4.05 12.94 -11.72
CA LYS A 165 -5.48 12.97 -11.41
C LYS A 165 -5.84 11.77 -10.54
N ALA A 166 -6.96 11.89 -9.81
CA ALA A 166 -7.53 10.77 -9.09
C ALA A 166 -7.73 9.55 -10.00
N GLY A 167 -7.41 8.37 -9.48
CA GLY A 167 -7.50 7.11 -10.23
C GLY A 167 -6.67 5.99 -9.62
N ALA A 168 -6.83 4.79 -10.18
CA ALA A 168 -6.12 3.60 -9.74
C ALA A 168 -4.61 3.69 -10.05
N ILE A 169 -3.80 3.21 -9.12
CA ILE A 169 -2.35 3.05 -9.29
C ILE A 169 -2.08 1.58 -9.61
N ALA A 170 -1.40 1.32 -10.73
CA ALA A 170 -0.98 -0.04 -11.08
C ALA A 170 0.07 -0.53 -10.08
N LEU A 171 -0.18 -1.70 -9.48
CA LEU A 171 0.73 -2.34 -8.54
C LEU A 171 1.46 -3.50 -9.21
N THR A 172 2.75 -3.63 -8.89
CA THR A 172 3.55 -4.83 -9.15
C THR A 172 3.80 -5.54 -7.83
N SER A 173 3.98 -6.85 -7.86
CA SER A 173 4.34 -7.63 -6.68
C SER A 173 5.56 -8.50 -6.93
N LYS A 174 6.35 -8.72 -5.87
CA LYS A 174 7.48 -9.65 -5.85
C LYS A 174 7.40 -10.48 -4.58
N LEU A 175 7.43 -11.80 -4.74
CA LEU A 175 7.48 -12.76 -3.65
C LEU A 175 8.88 -13.39 -3.60
N THR A 176 9.44 -13.57 -2.40
CA THR A 176 10.77 -14.18 -2.22
C THR A 176 10.70 -15.70 -2.28
N GLU A 177 9.80 -16.29 -1.51
CA GLU A 177 9.57 -17.73 -1.42
C GLU A 177 8.07 -18.01 -1.31
N GLU A 178 7.60 -19.10 -1.93
CA GLU A 178 6.20 -19.52 -1.78
C GLU A 178 5.96 -20.20 -0.44
N ASP A 179 4.86 -19.86 0.22
CA ASP A 179 4.37 -20.54 1.42
C ASP A 179 2.85 -20.74 1.29
N GLU A 180 2.44 -21.96 1.00
CA GLU A 180 1.04 -22.30 0.71
C GLU A 180 0.08 -22.02 1.88
N GLN A 181 0.58 -22.05 3.13
CA GLN A 181 -0.26 -21.85 4.32
C GLN A 181 -0.49 -20.38 4.65
N HIS A 182 0.40 -19.49 4.18
CA HIS A 182 0.36 -18.07 4.53
C HIS A 182 0.21 -17.13 3.33
N LYS A 183 0.20 -17.65 2.10
CA LYS A 183 0.12 -16.84 0.87
C LYS A 183 -1.10 -15.91 0.80
N ASP A 184 -2.17 -16.25 1.51
CA ASP A 184 -3.40 -15.47 1.61
C ASP A 184 -3.43 -14.49 2.79
N MET A 185 -2.30 -14.30 3.52
CA MET A 185 -2.23 -13.31 4.61
C MET A 185 -2.50 -11.89 4.12
N ILE A 186 -2.04 -11.57 2.91
CA ILE A 186 -2.27 -10.27 2.24
C ILE A 186 -2.88 -10.55 0.87
N THR A 187 -4.09 -10.07 0.65
CA THR A 187 -4.81 -10.23 -0.64
C THR A 187 -5.53 -8.94 -1.03
N GLU A 188 -6.00 -8.88 -2.27
CA GLU A 188 -6.79 -7.75 -2.81
C GLU A 188 -6.12 -6.38 -2.62
N VAL A 189 -4.80 -6.33 -2.81
CA VAL A 189 -4.04 -5.08 -2.64
C VAL A 189 -4.41 -4.10 -3.75
N LYS A 190 -4.82 -2.90 -3.34
CA LYS A 190 -5.23 -1.80 -4.24
C LYS A 190 -4.56 -0.52 -3.79
N ALA A 191 -4.22 0.32 -4.74
CA ALA A 191 -3.76 1.68 -4.47
C ALA A 191 -4.47 2.67 -5.41
N GLU A 192 -4.84 3.82 -4.87
CA GLU A 192 -5.59 4.84 -5.60
C GLU A 192 -5.12 6.24 -5.21
N LEU A 193 -5.06 7.12 -6.20
CA LEU A 193 -5.03 8.57 -6.02
C LEU A 193 -6.46 9.09 -5.76
N LYS A 194 -6.64 9.85 -4.70
CA LYS A 194 -7.94 10.41 -4.26
C LYS A 194 -8.00 11.92 -4.44
#